data_088447542299d24baf9b95717e09a65b
#
_entry.id   088447542299d24baf9b95717e09a65b
#
_cell.length_a   1.000
_cell.length_b   1.000
_cell.length_c   1.000
_cell.angle_alpha   90.00
_cell.angle_beta   90.00
_cell.angle_gamma   90.00
#
_symmetry.space_group_name_H-M   'P 1'
#
loop_
_entity.id
_entity.type
_entity.pdbx_description
1 polymer ?
#
loop_
_entity_poly.entity_id
_entity_poly.type
_entity_poly.pdbx_seq_one_letter_code
_entity_poly.pdbx_strand_id
1 'polypeptide(L)'
;MRRVLFTILGMVCLVAPAAGQAPAATLDQTELVKSLLERIDKLEKRVDELETRACPSGPCEPKTPVMTASAVAPHVAPAQEAPATAPQAAYHDHENAAPAQEQGPFPSLQIRGFGDVDFSATNQRGLNSGFDLGQFVLHMSSPLSRKVSYFGEVSFTAQRSGYNLEVERSIIRYDYNDFFKVSFGKYHTPINYWNTTFHHGLWLQTTISRPEMVQFGGIFLPVHFLGLLGEGEIPSGPVGLNYQAGLGNGRNENIARAGDSGDINNNRAWVMNLFARPPRAQALQIGASLYGDEITSGILPRTKELISSAHIVWVRETPEFLAEFANVRHFVPQSGQTFNSQAYYFQVAYRLPWFEKKWKPYYRFEHIHIPMGDPIFCCFATTILQTAVPGFPSLMESTAGIRFDITDFAAFKGEYRNFQRGTSQPWFDGVFFQTAFTF
;
A
#
# COMPACT_ATOMS: atom_id res chain seq x y z
N MET A 1 -18.44 41.34 24.09
CA MET A 1 -19.58 40.72 23.42
C MET A 1 -19.54 41.08 21.94
N ARG A 2 -18.98 40.26 21.12
CA ARG A 2 -19.11 40.37 19.64
C ARG A 2 -19.39 38.96 19.10
N ARG A 3 -20.60 38.78 18.57
CA ARG A 3 -21.03 37.54 17.91
C ARG A 3 -20.36 37.49 16.54
N VAL A 4 -19.62 36.40 16.25
CA VAL A 4 -19.15 36.10 14.89
C VAL A 4 -20.13 35.09 14.32
N LEU A 5 -20.83 35.53 13.28
CA LEU A 5 -21.80 34.76 12.50
C LEU A 5 -21.00 33.95 11.45
N PHE A 6 -21.04 32.64 11.53
CA PHE A 6 -20.53 31.76 10.44
C PHE A 6 -21.64 31.61 9.39
N THR A 7 -21.43 32.23 8.24
CA THR A 7 -22.28 32.02 7.05
C THR A 7 -21.75 30.78 6.31
N ILE A 8 -22.51 29.70 6.36
CA ILE A 8 -22.26 28.49 5.54
C ILE A 8 -22.81 28.80 4.14
N LEU A 9 -21.95 28.91 3.15
CA LEU A 9 -22.29 29.06 1.74
C LEU A 9 -22.77 27.71 1.21
N GLY A 10 -24.10 27.55 1.10
CA GLY A 10 -24.73 26.40 0.48
C GLY A 10 -24.59 26.49 -1.06
N MET A 11 -23.79 25.59 -1.62
CA MET A 11 -23.68 25.40 -3.06
C MET A 11 -24.83 24.48 -3.54
N VAL A 12 -25.89 25.10 -4.06
CA VAL A 12 -27.00 24.38 -4.69
C VAL A 12 -26.54 23.89 -6.07
N CYS A 13 -26.33 22.59 -6.22
CA CYS A 13 -26.17 21.95 -7.53
C CYS A 13 -27.57 21.80 -8.18
N LEU A 14 -27.83 22.55 -9.24
CA LEU A 14 -28.94 22.35 -10.15
C LEU A 14 -28.72 21.04 -10.93
N VAL A 15 -29.56 20.05 -10.66
CA VAL A 15 -29.63 18.82 -11.45
C VAL A 15 -30.52 19.07 -12.65
N ALA A 16 -29.95 19.14 -13.85
CA ALA A 16 -30.69 19.11 -15.10
C ALA A 16 -31.05 17.63 -15.42
N PRO A 17 -32.27 17.34 -15.94
CA PRO A 17 -32.62 15.97 -16.32
C PRO A 17 -31.82 15.54 -17.57
N ALA A 18 -31.10 14.45 -17.47
CA ALA A 18 -30.42 13.84 -18.60
C ALA A 18 -31.41 13.22 -19.57
N ALA A 19 -31.42 13.73 -20.80
CA ALA A 19 -32.10 13.09 -21.92
C ALA A 19 -31.50 11.71 -22.19
N GLY A 20 -32.35 10.72 -22.42
CA GLY A 20 -31.97 9.31 -22.58
C GLY A 20 -30.97 9.13 -23.71
N GLN A 21 -29.88 8.46 -23.37
CA GLN A 21 -28.91 7.92 -24.33
C GLN A 21 -29.55 6.72 -25.04
N ALA A 22 -29.50 6.72 -26.37
CA ALA A 22 -29.79 5.54 -27.18
C ALA A 22 -28.83 4.39 -26.85
N PRO A 23 -29.25 3.12 -26.98
CA PRO A 23 -28.38 1.98 -26.68
C PRO A 23 -27.15 2.01 -27.60
N ALA A 24 -25.97 1.92 -26.97
CA ALA A 24 -24.72 1.78 -27.70
C ALA A 24 -24.77 0.52 -28.56
N ALA A 25 -24.52 0.66 -29.86
CA ALA A 25 -24.42 -0.46 -30.77
C ALA A 25 -23.30 -1.38 -30.27
N THR A 26 -23.61 -2.66 -30.03
CA THR A 26 -22.66 -3.71 -29.77
C THR A 26 -21.79 -3.88 -31.02
N LEU A 27 -20.57 -3.40 -31.00
CA LEU A 27 -19.56 -3.72 -32.03
C LEU A 27 -19.42 -5.23 -32.07
N ASP A 28 -19.64 -5.80 -33.26
CA ASP A 28 -19.44 -7.22 -33.47
C ASP A 28 -17.97 -7.55 -33.13
N GLN A 29 -17.75 -8.47 -32.20
CA GLN A 29 -16.41 -8.91 -31.79
C GLN A 29 -15.58 -9.37 -32.97
N THR A 30 -16.21 -9.90 -34.02
CA THR A 30 -15.57 -10.34 -35.24
C THR A 30 -14.97 -9.18 -36.02
N GLU A 31 -15.66 -8.04 -36.10
CA GLU A 31 -15.13 -6.84 -36.77
C GLU A 31 -13.98 -6.21 -35.96
N LEU A 32 -14.07 -6.22 -34.63
CA LEU A 32 -13.00 -5.75 -33.79
C LEU A 32 -11.71 -6.59 -33.93
N VAL A 33 -11.85 -7.93 -33.91
CA VAL A 33 -10.73 -8.86 -34.15
C VAL A 33 -10.10 -8.67 -35.54
N LYS A 34 -10.91 -8.50 -36.57
CA LYS A 34 -10.40 -8.23 -37.93
C LYS A 34 -9.62 -6.91 -37.99
N SER A 35 -10.13 -5.88 -37.41
CA SER A 35 -9.45 -4.56 -37.31
C SER A 35 -8.12 -4.65 -36.57
N LEU A 36 -8.04 -5.44 -35.50
CA LEU A 36 -6.81 -5.66 -34.73
C LEU A 36 -5.77 -6.47 -35.56
N LEU A 37 -6.19 -7.50 -36.29
CA LEU A 37 -5.30 -8.27 -37.16
C LEU A 37 -4.72 -7.41 -38.29
N GLU A 38 -5.53 -6.59 -38.96
CA GLU A 38 -5.05 -5.64 -39.97
C GLU A 38 -4.02 -4.63 -39.38
N ARG A 39 -4.19 -4.26 -38.12
CA ARG A 39 -3.27 -3.35 -37.47
C ARG A 39 -1.95 -4.04 -37.09
N ILE A 40 -1.99 -5.31 -36.71
CA ILE A 40 -0.80 -6.14 -36.48
C ILE A 40 0.00 -6.28 -37.77
N ASP A 41 -0.61 -6.71 -38.89
CA ASP A 41 0.04 -6.84 -40.21
C ASP A 41 0.71 -5.52 -40.64
N LYS A 42 0.08 -4.40 -40.39
CA LYS A 42 0.66 -3.08 -40.69
C LYS A 42 1.87 -2.74 -39.82
N LEU A 43 1.85 -3.15 -38.57
CA LEU A 43 2.98 -2.94 -37.66
C LEU A 43 4.15 -3.85 -37.99
N GLU A 44 3.90 -5.12 -38.35
CA GLU A 44 4.92 -6.07 -38.78
C GLU A 44 5.64 -5.57 -40.06
N LYS A 45 4.90 -5.13 -41.07
CA LYS A 45 5.50 -4.50 -42.24
C LYS A 45 6.35 -3.29 -41.95
N ARG A 46 5.94 -2.51 -40.93
CA ARG A 46 6.70 -1.32 -40.53
C ARG A 46 7.98 -1.68 -39.78
N VAL A 47 7.97 -2.75 -38.99
CA VAL A 47 9.17 -3.31 -38.36
C VAL A 47 10.15 -3.80 -39.43
N ASP A 48 9.70 -4.60 -40.39
CA ASP A 48 10.52 -5.10 -41.49
C ASP A 48 11.15 -3.95 -42.33
N GLU A 49 10.39 -2.90 -42.61
CA GLU A 49 10.90 -1.70 -43.28
C GLU A 49 11.99 -0.98 -42.47
N LEU A 50 11.83 -0.93 -41.14
CA LEU A 50 12.80 -0.28 -40.25
C LEU A 50 14.05 -1.14 -40.09
N GLU A 51 13.92 -2.45 -39.99
CA GLU A 51 15.04 -3.39 -39.95
C GLU A 51 15.84 -3.38 -41.25
N THR A 52 15.17 -3.35 -42.40
CA THR A 52 15.82 -3.24 -43.72
C THR A 52 16.58 -1.89 -43.87
N ARG A 53 16.06 -0.80 -43.28
CA ARG A 53 16.74 0.49 -43.30
C ARG A 53 17.92 0.55 -42.32
N ALA A 54 17.85 -0.16 -41.18
CA ALA A 54 18.92 -0.20 -40.20
C ALA A 54 20.14 -1.03 -40.67
N CYS A 55 19.94 -2.00 -41.56
CA CYS A 55 21.01 -2.86 -42.05
C CYS A 55 20.97 -3.01 -43.58
N PRO A 56 21.54 -2.07 -44.34
CA PRO A 56 21.50 -2.12 -45.82
C PRO A 56 22.36 -3.20 -46.46
N SER A 57 23.13 -4.00 -45.70
CA SER A 57 24.07 -4.98 -46.26
C SER A 57 24.22 -6.25 -45.42
N GLY A 58 23.14 -7.05 -45.23
CA GLY A 58 23.21 -8.41 -44.66
C GLY A 58 22.78 -8.51 -43.21
N PRO A 59 22.71 -9.74 -42.63
CA PRO A 59 22.16 -9.96 -41.29
C PRO A 59 22.99 -9.26 -40.21
N CYS A 60 22.33 -8.47 -39.37
CA CYS A 60 22.93 -7.80 -38.21
C CYS A 60 23.28 -8.82 -37.14
N GLU A 61 24.56 -9.08 -36.94
CA GLU A 61 25.02 -9.76 -35.72
C GLU A 61 24.95 -8.80 -34.54
N PRO A 62 24.45 -9.23 -33.35
CA PRO A 62 24.42 -8.40 -32.17
C PRO A 62 25.85 -8.16 -31.67
N LYS A 63 26.36 -6.94 -31.83
CA LYS A 63 27.62 -6.51 -31.24
C LYS A 63 27.39 -6.29 -29.74
N THR A 64 27.80 -7.26 -28.94
CA THR A 64 28.03 -7.06 -27.50
C THR A 64 29.21 -6.09 -27.31
N PRO A 65 29.06 -5.00 -26.58
CA PRO A 65 30.19 -4.15 -26.24
C PRO A 65 31.04 -4.87 -25.17
N VAL A 66 32.23 -5.32 -25.57
CA VAL A 66 33.27 -5.74 -24.62
C VAL A 66 33.84 -4.47 -24.02
N MET A 67 33.46 -4.20 -22.78
CA MET A 67 34.11 -3.15 -21.98
C MET A 67 35.47 -3.65 -21.51
N THR A 68 36.53 -3.22 -22.15
CA THR A 68 37.90 -3.32 -21.62
C THR A 68 38.04 -2.34 -20.46
N ALA A 69 38.17 -2.88 -19.24
CA ALA A 69 38.49 -2.12 -18.05
C ALA A 69 39.95 -1.64 -18.13
N SER A 70 40.15 -0.35 -18.37
CA SER A 70 41.41 0.34 -18.09
C SER A 70 41.42 0.76 -16.62
N ALA A 71 42.28 0.15 -15.85
CA ALA A 71 42.51 0.50 -14.45
C ALA A 71 43.23 1.88 -14.38
N VAL A 72 42.50 2.88 -13.89
CA VAL A 72 43.10 4.13 -13.38
C VAL A 72 42.82 4.15 -11.88
N ALA A 73 43.90 4.07 -11.10
CA ALA A 73 43.84 4.16 -9.65
C ALA A 73 43.47 5.61 -9.23
N PRO A 74 42.47 5.79 -8.36
CA PRO A 74 42.22 7.11 -7.81
C PRO A 74 43.08 7.33 -6.56
N HIS A 75 43.74 8.48 -6.50
CA HIS A 75 44.36 9.02 -5.29
C HIS A 75 43.33 9.20 -4.19
N VAL A 76 43.54 8.50 -3.07
CA VAL A 76 42.75 8.64 -1.85
C VAL A 76 43.19 9.90 -1.11
N ALA A 77 42.33 10.89 -1.03
CA ALA A 77 42.40 11.94 0.00
C ALA A 77 41.68 11.42 1.27
N PRO A 78 42.15 11.70 2.48
CA PRO A 78 41.56 11.19 3.70
C PRO A 78 40.17 11.82 3.91
N ALA A 79 39.16 10.99 3.93
CA ALA A 79 37.77 11.38 4.26
C ALA A 79 37.69 11.70 5.75
N GLN A 80 37.20 12.89 6.10
CA GLN A 80 36.71 13.21 7.43
C GLN A 80 35.48 12.33 7.70
N GLU A 81 35.53 11.55 8.76
CA GLU A 81 34.41 10.81 9.30
C GLU A 81 33.31 11.79 9.74
N ALA A 82 32.25 11.89 8.94
CA ALA A 82 30.98 12.43 9.39
C ALA A 82 30.28 11.33 10.22
N PRO A 83 29.66 11.66 11.37
CA PRO A 83 28.97 10.66 12.18
C PRO A 83 27.83 10.06 11.37
N ALA A 84 27.83 8.73 11.26
CA ALA A 84 26.79 7.93 10.62
C ALA A 84 25.46 8.13 11.36
N THR A 85 24.68 9.08 10.95
CA THR A 85 23.26 9.15 11.24
C THR A 85 22.56 8.17 10.31
N ALA A 86 22.02 7.11 10.90
CA ALA A 86 21.22 6.12 10.18
C ALA A 86 20.12 6.82 9.36
N PRO A 87 19.82 6.34 8.13
CA PRO A 87 18.86 6.98 7.21
C PRO A 87 17.41 6.73 7.61
N GLN A 88 17.01 7.09 8.84
CA GLN A 88 15.64 6.93 9.32
C GLN A 88 14.70 8.09 8.96
N ALA A 89 15.23 9.25 8.63
CA ALA A 89 14.42 10.42 8.29
C ALA A 89 13.86 10.39 6.85
N ALA A 90 14.38 9.50 5.98
CA ALA A 90 14.00 9.46 4.57
C ALA A 90 12.71 8.68 4.27
N TYR A 91 12.17 7.91 5.24
CA TYR A 91 11.05 7.01 4.99
C TYR A 91 9.67 7.66 5.00
N HIS A 92 9.56 8.84 5.61
CA HIS A 92 8.29 9.56 5.66
C HIS A 92 8.04 10.44 4.43
N ASP A 93 9.03 10.62 3.57
CA ASP A 93 8.98 11.56 2.44
C ASP A 93 8.61 10.92 1.09
N HIS A 94 8.28 9.64 1.05
CA HIS A 94 7.90 9.04 -0.24
C HIS A 94 6.52 9.49 -0.74
N GLU A 95 5.66 9.97 0.13
CA GLU A 95 4.47 10.74 -0.24
C GLU A 95 4.76 12.24 -0.40
N ASN A 96 5.81 12.73 0.24
CA ASN A 96 6.29 14.10 0.06
C ASN A 96 7.41 14.08 -0.98
N ALA A 97 7.15 14.62 -2.17
CA ALA A 97 8.21 14.95 -3.11
C ALA A 97 9.27 15.77 -2.38
N ALA A 98 10.54 15.37 -2.53
CA ALA A 98 11.67 16.01 -1.85
C ALA A 98 11.60 17.54 -1.95
N PRO A 99 12.03 18.28 -0.89
CA PRO A 99 12.12 19.72 -0.97
C PRO A 99 13.02 20.09 -2.15
N ALA A 100 12.66 21.13 -2.86
CA ALA A 100 13.28 21.63 -4.08
C ALA A 100 14.80 21.77 -3.96
N GLN A 101 15.53 20.70 -4.24
CA GLN A 101 16.91 20.82 -4.74
C GLN A 101 16.86 21.51 -6.10
N GLU A 102 17.86 22.30 -6.46
CA GLU A 102 17.95 23.08 -7.69
C GLU A 102 17.37 22.34 -8.89
N GLN A 103 16.17 22.76 -9.28
CA GLN A 103 15.26 21.98 -10.09
C GLN A 103 15.74 22.03 -11.54
N GLY A 104 16.15 20.88 -12.05
CA GLY A 104 16.22 20.64 -13.48
C GLY A 104 14.86 20.91 -14.17
N PRO A 105 14.83 20.85 -15.51
CA PRO A 105 13.59 21.08 -16.25
C PRO A 105 12.48 20.11 -15.85
N PHE A 106 11.27 20.60 -15.64
CA PHE A 106 10.08 19.80 -15.45
C PHE A 106 9.61 19.14 -16.75
N PRO A 107 9.05 17.91 -16.72
CA PRO A 107 9.04 16.97 -15.60
C PRO A 107 10.38 16.22 -15.47
N SER A 108 10.71 15.72 -14.27
CA SER A 108 11.88 14.86 -14.05
C SER A 108 11.47 13.58 -13.33
N LEU A 109 11.52 12.46 -14.04
CA LEU A 109 11.12 11.16 -13.51
C LEU A 109 12.25 10.55 -12.67
N GLN A 110 11.90 10.14 -11.45
CA GLN A 110 12.75 9.34 -10.56
C GLN A 110 12.11 7.97 -10.39
N ILE A 111 12.91 6.92 -10.47
CA ILE A 111 12.46 5.54 -10.31
C ILE A 111 13.28 4.91 -9.19
N ARG A 112 12.61 4.17 -8.30
CA ARG A 112 13.23 3.31 -7.28
C ARG A 112 12.59 1.93 -7.36
N GLY A 113 13.39 0.88 -7.19
CA GLY A 113 12.92 -0.49 -7.20
C GLY A 113 13.09 -1.17 -5.85
N PHE A 114 12.20 -2.14 -5.60
CA PHE A 114 12.28 -3.03 -4.45
C PHE A 114 12.03 -4.46 -4.93
N GLY A 115 12.65 -5.41 -4.25
CA GLY A 115 12.41 -6.82 -4.50
C GLY A 115 12.66 -7.65 -3.26
N ASP A 116 12.10 -8.85 -3.23
CA ASP A 116 12.29 -9.82 -2.18
C ASP A 116 12.24 -11.26 -2.71
N VAL A 117 12.90 -12.13 -1.97
CA VAL A 117 12.87 -13.59 -2.16
C VAL A 117 12.61 -14.20 -0.80
N ASP A 118 11.60 -15.06 -0.74
CA ASP A 118 11.08 -15.64 0.47
C ASP A 118 11.30 -17.15 0.55
N PHE A 119 11.34 -17.66 1.76
CA PHE A 119 11.20 -19.07 2.07
C PHE A 119 10.22 -19.23 3.22
N SER A 120 9.31 -20.19 3.12
CA SER A 120 8.36 -20.52 4.17
C SER A 120 8.29 -22.02 4.43
N ALA A 121 8.14 -22.39 5.70
CA ALA A 121 7.85 -23.75 6.13
C ALA A 121 6.96 -23.72 7.38
N THR A 122 5.83 -24.41 7.32
CA THR A 122 4.88 -24.49 8.45
C THR A 122 4.47 -25.95 8.71
N ASN A 123 4.03 -26.24 9.93
CA ASN A 123 3.42 -27.53 10.27
C ASN A 123 1.91 -27.61 9.94
N GLN A 124 1.34 -26.56 9.32
CA GLN A 124 -0.05 -26.53 8.90
C GLN A 124 -0.28 -27.53 7.75
N ARG A 125 -1.22 -28.45 7.95
CA ARG A 125 -1.55 -29.48 6.95
C ARG A 125 -2.04 -28.87 5.65
N GLY A 126 -1.54 -29.38 4.54
CA GLY A 126 -1.92 -28.93 3.17
C GLY A 126 -1.12 -27.75 2.64
N LEU A 127 -0.21 -27.19 3.44
CA LEU A 127 0.77 -26.23 2.96
C LEU A 127 2.11 -26.92 2.70
N ASN A 128 2.76 -26.55 1.60
CA ASN A 128 4.10 -27.02 1.25
C ASN A 128 5.11 -25.95 1.63
N SER A 129 6.27 -26.40 2.11
CA SER A 129 7.44 -25.52 2.26
C SER A 129 8.07 -25.24 0.91
N GLY A 130 8.64 -24.05 0.76
CA GLY A 130 9.30 -23.70 -0.49
C GLY A 130 9.83 -22.28 -0.54
N PHE A 131 10.52 -22.02 -1.63
CA PHE A 131 10.95 -20.67 -1.99
C PHE A 131 9.89 -20.03 -2.88
N ASP A 132 9.68 -18.74 -2.66
CA ASP A 132 8.84 -17.88 -3.47
C ASP A 132 9.65 -16.67 -3.93
N LEU A 133 9.48 -16.31 -5.21
CA LEU A 133 9.90 -15.02 -5.69
C LEU A 133 8.81 -14.03 -5.27
N GLY A 134 9.06 -13.22 -4.26
CA GLY A 134 8.07 -12.37 -3.63
C GLY A 134 7.50 -11.28 -4.55
N GLN A 135 7.81 -10.03 -4.27
CA GLN A 135 7.34 -8.90 -5.08
C GLN A 135 8.50 -8.17 -5.74
N PHE A 136 8.26 -7.70 -6.97
CA PHE A 136 9.07 -6.68 -7.61
C PHE A 136 8.23 -5.41 -7.72
N VAL A 137 8.70 -4.29 -7.17
CA VAL A 137 7.94 -3.06 -7.06
C VAL A 137 8.72 -1.89 -7.64
N LEU A 138 8.03 -1.05 -8.41
CA LEU A 138 8.58 0.19 -8.94
C LEU A 138 7.83 1.38 -8.36
N HIS A 139 8.55 2.27 -7.70
CA HIS A 139 8.10 3.61 -7.32
C HIS A 139 8.56 4.61 -8.36
N MET A 140 7.65 5.42 -8.84
CA MET A 140 7.88 6.46 -9.84
C MET A 140 7.42 7.79 -9.26
N SER A 141 8.31 8.75 -9.13
CA SER A 141 7.97 10.09 -8.68
C SER A 141 8.42 11.13 -9.71
N SER A 142 7.60 12.15 -9.92
CA SER A 142 7.93 13.24 -10.84
C SER A 142 7.34 14.55 -10.36
N PRO A 143 8.15 15.57 -10.06
CA PRO A 143 7.67 16.94 -9.96
C PRO A 143 7.20 17.38 -11.35
N LEU A 144 5.93 17.80 -11.47
CA LEU A 144 5.35 18.33 -12.70
C LEU A 144 5.41 19.85 -12.74
N SER A 145 5.51 20.50 -11.58
CA SER A 145 5.76 21.92 -11.38
C SER A 145 6.25 22.14 -9.95
N ARG A 146 6.47 23.40 -9.57
CA ARG A 146 6.86 23.75 -8.17
C ARG A 146 5.83 23.34 -7.12
N LYS A 147 4.57 23.15 -7.51
CA LYS A 147 3.46 22.83 -6.59
C LYS A 147 2.69 21.58 -6.99
N VAL A 148 2.99 20.99 -8.12
CA VAL A 148 2.30 19.79 -8.60
C VAL A 148 3.31 18.66 -8.73
N SER A 149 3.00 17.52 -8.14
CA SER A 149 3.78 16.29 -8.23
C SER A 149 2.92 15.11 -8.64
N TYR A 150 3.55 14.13 -9.27
CA TYR A 150 2.99 12.82 -9.55
C TYR A 150 3.75 11.76 -8.77
N PHE A 151 3.04 10.79 -8.24
CA PHE A 151 3.59 9.57 -7.68
C PHE A 151 2.83 8.35 -8.22
N GLY A 152 3.56 7.36 -8.69
CA GLY A 152 3.03 6.08 -9.15
C GLY A 152 3.75 4.91 -8.51
N GLU A 153 3.04 3.82 -8.30
CA GLU A 153 3.58 2.57 -7.80
C GLU A 153 2.96 1.40 -8.56
N VAL A 154 3.83 0.53 -9.05
CA VAL A 154 3.44 -0.70 -9.76
C VAL A 154 4.09 -1.89 -9.08
N SER A 155 3.30 -2.90 -8.74
CA SER A 155 3.77 -4.15 -8.18
C SER A 155 3.62 -5.31 -9.18
N PHE A 156 4.61 -6.20 -9.17
CA PHE A 156 4.61 -7.48 -9.84
C PHE A 156 4.74 -8.54 -8.75
N THR A 157 3.68 -9.25 -8.46
CA THR A 157 3.67 -10.30 -7.44
C THR A 157 3.69 -11.67 -8.09
N ALA A 158 4.67 -12.51 -7.73
CA ALA A 158 4.76 -13.87 -8.23
C ALA A 158 3.55 -14.70 -7.80
N GLN A 159 3.07 -15.52 -8.71
CA GLN A 159 2.00 -16.48 -8.49
C GLN A 159 2.39 -17.83 -9.08
N ARG A 160 1.66 -18.92 -8.74
CA ARG A 160 1.96 -20.28 -9.23
C ARG A 160 2.04 -20.39 -10.75
N SER A 161 1.33 -19.54 -11.48
CA SER A 161 1.24 -19.59 -12.96
C SER A 161 1.46 -18.20 -13.58
N GLY A 162 2.54 -17.49 -13.19
CA GLY A 162 2.88 -16.19 -13.76
C GLY A 162 2.98 -15.08 -12.72
N TYR A 163 2.61 -13.86 -13.09
CA TYR A 163 2.69 -12.68 -12.23
C TYR A 163 1.35 -11.95 -12.22
N ASN A 164 0.97 -11.45 -11.05
CA ASN A 164 -0.06 -10.44 -10.92
C ASN A 164 0.60 -9.06 -11.01
N LEU A 165 0.12 -8.21 -11.93
CA LEU A 165 0.57 -6.84 -12.09
C LEU A 165 -0.53 -5.92 -11.61
N GLU A 166 -0.19 -5.00 -10.70
CA GLU A 166 -1.14 -4.04 -10.14
C GLU A 166 -0.57 -2.62 -10.11
N VAL A 167 -1.42 -1.66 -10.49
CA VAL A 167 -1.17 -0.25 -10.20
C VAL A 167 -1.67 0.00 -8.77
N GLU A 168 -0.75 0.07 -7.84
CA GLU A 168 -1.04 0.18 -6.42
C GLU A 168 -1.38 1.62 -6.02
N ARG A 169 -0.59 2.55 -6.53
CA ARG A 169 -0.83 3.98 -6.35
C ARG A 169 -0.67 4.73 -7.67
N SER A 170 -1.50 5.74 -7.87
CA SER A 170 -1.38 6.71 -8.96
C SER A 170 -1.99 8.00 -8.47
N ILE A 171 -1.15 8.96 -8.09
CA ILE A 171 -1.52 10.14 -7.33
C ILE A 171 -0.99 11.38 -8.05
N ILE A 172 -1.86 12.35 -8.30
CA ILE A 172 -1.48 13.72 -8.59
C ILE A 172 -1.77 14.59 -7.38
N ARG A 173 -0.77 15.35 -6.91
CA ARG A 173 -0.87 16.17 -5.71
C ARG A 173 -0.54 17.63 -6.02
N TYR A 174 -1.34 18.53 -5.46
CA TYR A 174 -1.12 19.96 -5.45
C TYR A 174 -0.82 20.43 -4.02
N ASP A 175 0.36 21.02 -3.81
CA ASP A 175 0.82 21.58 -2.54
C ASP A 175 0.53 23.09 -2.53
N TYR A 176 -0.56 23.49 -1.86
CA TYR A 176 -0.87 24.90 -1.70
C TYR A 176 0.08 25.54 -0.67
N ASN A 177 0.14 24.93 0.53
CA ASN A 177 1.07 25.24 1.62
C ASN A 177 1.15 24.06 2.59
N ASP A 178 1.88 24.20 3.71
CA ASP A 178 2.03 23.13 4.71
C ASP A 178 0.72 22.78 5.43
N PHE A 179 -0.23 23.71 5.48
CA PHE A 179 -1.52 23.51 6.15
C PHE A 179 -2.58 22.89 5.25
N PHE A 180 -2.37 22.92 3.94
CA PHE A 180 -3.31 22.38 2.98
C PHE A 180 -2.61 21.88 1.71
N LYS A 181 -2.76 20.60 1.47
CA LYS A 181 -2.37 19.91 0.24
C LYS A 181 -3.57 19.10 -0.23
N VAL A 182 -3.74 18.92 -1.51
CA VAL A 182 -4.82 18.13 -2.08
C VAL A 182 -4.29 17.16 -3.11
N SER A 183 -4.70 15.91 -3.00
CA SER A 183 -4.33 14.82 -3.89
C SER A 183 -5.57 14.22 -4.54
N PHE A 184 -5.42 13.77 -5.78
CA PHE A 184 -6.43 13.02 -6.51
C PHE A 184 -5.80 11.77 -7.11
N GLY A 185 -6.44 10.61 -6.90
CA GLY A 185 -5.93 9.35 -7.40
C GLY A 185 -6.18 8.17 -6.46
N LYS A 186 -5.42 7.09 -6.68
CA LYS A 186 -5.38 5.89 -5.83
C LYS A 186 -4.21 6.01 -4.86
N TYR A 187 -4.52 5.94 -3.57
CA TYR A 187 -3.55 6.06 -2.48
C TYR A 187 -3.88 5.08 -1.35
N HIS A 188 -2.99 4.98 -0.36
CA HIS A 188 -3.28 4.18 0.82
C HIS A 188 -4.36 4.84 1.65
N THR A 189 -5.36 4.06 2.05
CA THR A 189 -6.39 4.57 2.95
C THR A 189 -5.72 5.09 4.22
N PRO A 190 -5.92 6.36 4.60
CA PRO A 190 -5.26 6.93 5.77
C PRO A 190 -5.92 6.46 7.08
N ILE A 191 -5.81 5.15 7.33
CA ILE A 191 -6.22 4.46 8.56
C ILE A 191 -4.96 3.98 9.26
N ASN A 192 -4.74 4.46 10.47
CA ASN A 192 -3.59 4.13 11.30
C ASN A 192 -2.22 4.51 10.69
N TYR A 193 -1.14 4.05 11.33
CA TYR A 193 0.24 4.36 10.95
C TYR A 193 0.78 3.41 9.90
N TRP A 194 0.60 2.08 10.08
CA TRP A 194 1.18 1.10 9.17
C TRP A 194 0.74 1.30 7.74
N ASN A 195 -0.57 1.43 7.53
CA ASN A 195 -1.13 1.57 6.19
C ASN A 195 -0.68 2.83 5.46
N THR A 196 -0.39 3.91 6.19
CA THR A 196 0.09 5.18 5.62
C THR A 196 1.61 5.20 5.43
N THR A 197 2.37 4.41 6.19
CA THR A 197 3.84 4.47 6.23
C THR A 197 4.50 3.34 5.43
N PHE A 198 3.99 2.10 5.58
CA PHE A 198 4.55 0.93 4.93
C PHE A 198 3.58 0.41 3.87
N HIS A 199 4.03 0.30 2.64
CA HIS A 199 3.28 -0.35 1.59
C HIS A 199 4.10 -1.47 0.97
N HIS A 200 4.33 -1.45 -0.34
CA HIS A 200 5.24 -2.38 -0.96
C HIS A 200 6.70 -1.99 -0.67
N GLY A 201 7.60 -2.91 -0.98
CA GLY A 201 9.00 -2.76 -0.62
C GLY A 201 9.27 -3.30 0.78
N LEU A 202 9.28 -4.60 0.92
CA LEU A 202 9.47 -5.30 2.20
C LEU A 202 10.82 -4.97 2.87
N TRP A 203 11.78 -4.45 2.09
CA TRP A 203 13.02 -3.91 2.65
C TRP A 203 12.79 -2.76 3.65
N LEU A 204 11.74 -1.96 3.45
CA LEU A 204 11.41 -0.81 4.30
C LEU A 204 10.97 -1.19 5.72
N GLN A 205 10.34 -2.33 5.90
CA GLN A 205 9.80 -2.75 7.19
C GLN A 205 10.74 -3.68 7.97
N THR A 206 10.63 -3.68 9.29
CA THR A 206 11.47 -4.50 10.17
C THR A 206 11.15 -5.99 10.02
N THR A 207 9.87 -6.34 9.97
CA THR A 207 9.35 -7.72 9.91
C THR A 207 9.29 -8.25 8.47
N ILE A 208 9.11 -9.55 8.30
CA ILE A 208 8.85 -10.17 6.98
C ILE A 208 7.42 -9.83 6.53
N SER A 209 6.43 -10.09 7.40
CA SER A 209 5.03 -9.85 7.06
C SER A 209 4.52 -8.50 7.56
N ARG A 210 3.46 -8.03 6.93
CA ARG A 210 2.61 -6.95 7.44
C ARG A 210 1.76 -7.47 8.62
N PRO A 211 1.25 -6.60 9.52
CA PRO A 211 0.18 -6.99 10.42
C PRO A 211 -1.04 -7.47 9.64
N GLU A 212 -1.67 -8.57 10.12
CA GLU A 212 -2.75 -9.22 9.38
C GLU A 212 -3.94 -8.28 9.12
N MET A 213 -4.22 -7.35 10.02
CA MET A 213 -5.34 -6.40 9.83
C MET A 213 -5.15 -5.44 8.66
N VAL A 214 -3.92 -5.28 8.15
CA VAL A 214 -3.56 -4.45 6.98
C VAL A 214 -2.87 -5.28 5.88
N GLN A 215 -3.13 -6.59 5.85
CA GLN A 215 -2.54 -7.51 4.88
C GLN A 215 -3.07 -7.24 3.47
N PHE A 216 -2.20 -7.35 2.46
CA PHE A 216 -2.61 -7.27 1.05
C PHE A 216 -3.55 -8.42 0.70
N GLY A 217 -4.62 -8.10 -0.05
CA GLY A 217 -5.68 -9.06 -0.32
C GLY A 217 -6.51 -9.43 0.92
N GLY A 218 -6.16 -8.90 2.09
CA GLY A 218 -6.95 -9.01 3.31
C GLY A 218 -8.19 -8.10 3.26
N ILE A 219 -9.22 -8.50 3.97
CA ILE A 219 -10.50 -7.79 3.96
C ILE A 219 -10.77 -6.99 5.22
N PHE A 220 -9.89 -7.06 6.25
CA PHE A 220 -10.18 -6.44 7.53
C PHE A 220 -10.17 -4.90 7.43
N LEU A 221 -9.07 -4.29 7.00
CA LEU A 221 -9.03 -2.85 6.71
C LEU A 221 -8.91 -2.61 5.20
N PRO A 222 -9.55 -1.57 4.64
CA PRO A 222 -9.34 -1.17 3.25
C PRO A 222 -7.93 -0.62 3.10
N VAL A 223 -7.07 -1.31 2.35
CA VAL A 223 -5.68 -0.89 2.13
C VAL A 223 -5.61 0.29 1.18
N HIS A 224 -6.41 0.29 0.12
CA HIS A 224 -6.43 1.33 -0.91
C HIS A 224 -7.70 2.15 -0.88
N PHE A 225 -7.59 3.38 -1.37
CA PHE A 225 -8.66 4.35 -1.49
C PHE A 225 -8.49 5.12 -2.81
N LEU A 226 -9.53 5.18 -3.64
CA LEU A 226 -9.52 5.92 -4.89
C LEU A 226 -10.44 7.14 -4.78
N GLY A 227 -9.87 8.34 -4.80
CA GLY A 227 -10.67 9.54 -4.66
C GLY A 227 -9.84 10.80 -4.44
N LEU A 228 -10.39 11.69 -3.63
CA LEU A 228 -9.80 12.97 -3.23
C LEU A 228 -9.31 12.89 -1.79
N LEU A 229 -8.11 13.37 -1.53
CA LEU A 229 -7.50 13.48 -0.19
C LEU A 229 -7.03 14.90 0.05
N GLY A 230 -7.49 15.51 1.13
CA GLY A 230 -6.93 16.74 1.70
C GLY A 230 -6.07 16.41 2.92
N GLU A 231 -4.89 17.00 3.02
CA GLU A 231 -3.98 16.79 4.15
C GLU A 231 -3.21 18.05 4.51
N GLY A 232 -2.69 18.11 5.73
CA GLY A 232 -1.86 19.22 6.18
C GLY A 232 -1.62 19.25 7.68
N GLU A 233 -0.88 20.25 8.10
CA GLU A 233 -0.61 20.54 9.49
C GLU A 233 -1.71 21.43 10.10
N ILE A 234 -2.02 21.22 11.38
CA ILE A 234 -2.86 22.09 12.16
C ILE A 234 -1.96 22.90 13.10
N PRO A 235 -1.97 24.24 13.06
CA PRO A 235 -1.19 25.06 13.96
C PRO A 235 -1.52 24.74 15.44
N SER A 236 -0.72 23.91 16.08
CA SER A 236 -0.95 23.36 17.41
C SER A 236 0.30 23.44 18.32
N GLY A 237 1.32 24.17 17.88
CA GLY A 237 2.55 24.40 18.62
C GLY A 237 3.25 23.11 19.04
N PRO A 238 3.43 22.85 20.36
CA PRO A 238 4.20 21.70 20.82
C PRO A 238 3.54 20.34 20.57
N VAL A 239 2.27 20.31 20.17
CA VAL A 239 1.53 19.06 19.89
C VAL A 239 1.85 18.51 18.51
N GLY A 240 2.04 19.39 17.49
CA GLY A 240 2.35 18.99 16.12
C GLY A 240 1.22 18.17 15.48
N LEU A 241 -0.02 18.71 15.50
CA LEU A 241 -1.18 18.05 14.93
C LEU A 241 -1.15 18.06 13.40
N ASN A 242 -1.54 16.96 12.80
CA ASN A 242 -1.70 16.76 11.37
C ASN A 242 -3.05 16.11 11.09
N TYR A 243 -3.60 16.36 9.91
CA TYR A 243 -4.85 15.77 9.47
C TYR A 243 -4.76 15.20 8.06
N GLN A 244 -5.59 14.20 7.80
CA GLN A 244 -5.89 13.68 6.47
C GLN A 244 -7.41 13.46 6.40
N ALA A 245 -8.06 13.92 5.34
CA ALA A 245 -9.49 13.74 5.15
C ALA A 245 -9.76 13.44 3.67
N GLY A 246 -10.47 12.36 3.39
CA GLY A 246 -10.70 11.88 2.04
C GLY A 246 -12.15 11.51 1.75
N LEU A 247 -12.51 11.57 0.47
CA LEU A 247 -13.80 11.14 -0.08
C LEU A 247 -13.53 10.40 -1.40
N GLY A 248 -14.09 9.20 -1.57
CA GLY A 248 -13.84 8.41 -2.77
C GLY A 248 -14.69 7.15 -2.89
N ASN A 249 -14.25 6.24 -3.74
CA ASN A 249 -14.88 4.95 -3.91
C ASN A 249 -14.68 4.08 -2.68
N GLY A 250 -15.75 3.39 -2.29
CA GLY A 250 -15.74 2.42 -1.22
C GLY A 250 -15.26 1.04 -1.64
N ARG A 251 -15.50 0.06 -0.78
CA ARG A 251 -15.26 -1.36 -1.07
C ARG A 251 -16.12 -1.82 -2.23
N ASN A 252 -15.52 -2.58 -3.14
CA ASN A 252 -16.14 -3.10 -4.34
C ASN A 252 -16.68 -4.53 -4.15
N GLU A 253 -17.11 -5.18 -5.23
CA GLU A 253 -17.47 -6.61 -5.24
C GLU A 253 -16.38 -7.50 -4.63
N ASN A 254 -15.13 -7.17 -4.89
CA ASN A 254 -14.00 -7.68 -4.15
C ASN A 254 -13.76 -6.79 -2.91
N ILE A 255 -14.18 -7.28 -1.74
CA ILE A 255 -14.10 -6.53 -0.48
C ILE A 255 -12.67 -6.11 -0.12
N ALA A 256 -11.66 -6.84 -0.59
CA ALA A 256 -10.25 -6.51 -0.37
C ALA A 256 -9.79 -5.27 -1.15
N ARG A 257 -10.59 -4.76 -2.10
CA ARG A 257 -10.20 -3.67 -3.01
C ARG A 257 -11.23 -2.56 -3.03
N ALA A 258 -10.77 -1.32 -3.17
CA ALA A 258 -11.60 -0.22 -3.63
C ALA A 258 -11.96 -0.39 -5.11
N GLY A 259 -13.02 0.26 -5.56
CA GLY A 259 -13.37 0.29 -6.98
C GLY A 259 -12.37 1.12 -7.79
N ASP A 260 -11.47 0.45 -8.53
CA ASP A 260 -10.48 1.12 -9.39
C ASP A 260 -11.12 1.72 -10.67
N SER A 261 -12.28 1.25 -11.05
CA SER A 261 -13.01 1.73 -12.23
C SER A 261 -14.49 1.94 -11.88
N GLY A 262 -14.76 3.03 -11.17
CA GLY A 262 -16.09 3.35 -10.67
C GLY A 262 -16.41 2.68 -9.36
N ASP A 263 -17.62 2.90 -8.88
CA ASP A 263 -18.17 2.36 -7.64
C ASP A 263 -19.39 1.50 -7.96
N ILE A 264 -19.65 0.47 -7.17
CA ILE A 264 -20.82 -0.41 -7.34
C ILE A 264 -22.13 0.21 -6.82
N ASN A 265 -22.03 1.33 -6.14
CA ASN A 265 -23.18 2.06 -5.62
C ASN A 265 -22.97 3.59 -5.72
N ASN A 266 -23.98 4.37 -5.33
CA ASN A 266 -23.92 5.83 -5.31
C ASN A 266 -23.44 6.41 -3.97
N ASN A 267 -23.14 5.58 -2.99
CA ASN A 267 -22.51 6.01 -1.75
C ASN A 267 -21.02 6.26 -1.99
N ARG A 268 -20.44 7.16 -1.21
CA ARG A 268 -18.99 7.39 -1.24
C ARG A 268 -18.42 7.09 0.12
N ALA A 269 -17.31 6.35 0.11
CA ALA A 269 -16.53 6.17 1.31
C ALA A 269 -15.87 7.49 1.72
N TRP A 270 -15.75 7.70 3.00
CA TRP A 270 -15.02 8.82 3.58
C TRP A 270 -14.05 8.35 4.64
N VAL A 271 -12.98 9.10 4.83
CA VAL A 271 -11.95 8.82 5.82
C VAL A 271 -11.48 10.11 6.46
N MET A 272 -11.21 10.04 7.76
CA MET A 272 -10.58 11.11 8.55
C MET A 272 -9.50 10.49 9.43
N ASN A 273 -8.31 11.05 9.40
CA ASN A 273 -7.18 10.66 10.25
C ASN A 273 -6.62 11.92 10.90
N LEU A 274 -6.48 11.90 12.21
CA LEU A 274 -5.87 12.96 13.00
C LEU A 274 -4.74 12.38 13.84
N PHE A 275 -3.55 12.96 13.73
CA PHE A 275 -2.40 12.48 14.48
C PHE A 275 -1.48 13.60 14.94
N ALA A 276 -0.81 13.37 16.06
CA ALA A 276 0.17 14.26 16.64
C ALA A 276 1.59 13.73 16.42
N ARG A 277 2.50 14.61 15.99
CA ARG A 277 3.97 14.41 15.91
C ARG A 277 4.64 15.54 16.68
N PRO A 278 4.80 15.42 18.03
CA PRO A 278 5.34 16.51 18.82
C PRO A 278 6.78 16.88 18.39
N PRO A 279 7.10 18.14 18.08
CA PRO A 279 8.43 18.53 17.62
C PRO A 279 9.56 18.20 18.60
N ARG A 280 9.25 18.13 19.90
CA ARG A 280 10.21 17.73 20.94
C ARG A 280 10.41 16.23 21.07
N ALA A 281 9.52 15.43 20.49
CA ALA A 281 9.55 13.96 20.50
C ALA A 281 9.28 13.43 19.09
N GLN A 282 10.11 13.82 18.13
CA GLN A 282 9.93 13.56 16.67
C GLN A 282 9.74 12.09 16.30
N ALA A 283 10.21 11.17 17.15
CA ALA A 283 9.99 9.73 16.96
C ALA A 283 8.58 9.28 17.36
N LEU A 284 7.83 10.09 18.12
CA LEU A 284 6.51 9.74 18.61
C LEU A 284 5.44 10.19 17.61
N GLN A 285 4.54 9.26 17.26
CA GLN A 285 3.28 9.61 16.64
C GLN A 285 2.14 8.93 17.38
N ILE A 286 1.07 9.69 17.67
CA ILE A 286 -0.16 9.18 18.26
C ILE A 286 -1.31 9.70 17.41
N GLY A 287 -2.23 8.83 17.03
CA GLY A 287 -3.34 9.24 16.19
C GLY A 287 -4.55 8.33 16.28
N ALA A 288 -5.63 8.81 15.66
CA ALA A 288 -6.88 8.09 15.52
C ALA A 288 -7.50 8.37 14.15
N SER A 289 -8.20 7.37 13.62
CA SER A 289 -8.83 7.45 12.30
C SER A 289 -10.28 6.97 12.37
N LEU A 290 -11.09 7.53 11.49
CA LEU A 290 -12.47 7.10 11.22
C LEU A 290 -12.62 6.88 9.72
N TYR A 291 -13.28 5.79 9.34
CA TYR A 291 -13.64 5.48 7.95
C TYR A 291 -15.09 5.02 7.91
N GLY A 292 -15.85 5.50 6.96
CA GLY A 292 -17.24 5.08 6.76
C GLY A 292 -17.52 4.74 5.31
N ASP A 293 -18.28 3.65 5.10
CA ASP A 293 -18.65 3.12 3.80
C ASP A 293 -20.01 2.44 3.83
N GLU A 294 -20.56 2.16 2.67
CA GLU A 294 -21.74 1.33 2.50
C GLU A 294 -21.46 0.24 1.45
N ILE A 295 -21.32 -1.00 1.92
CA ILE A 295 -21.00 -2.15 1.10
C ILE A 295 -22.29 -2.72 0.51
N THR A 296 -22.37 -2.80 -0.85
CA THR A 296 -23.51 -3.33 -1.60
C THR A 296 -23.02 -4.31 -2.66
N SER A 297 -22.43 -5.42 -2.27
CA SER A 297 -22.10 -6.49 -3.22
C SER A 297 -23.35 -7.32 -3.54
N GLY A 298 -23.51 -7.76 -4.78
CA GLY A 298 -24.73 -8.43 -5.23
C GLY A 298 -25.09 -9.73 -4.49
N ILE A 299 -24.18 -10.32 -3.75
CA ILE A 299 -24.39 -11.53 -2.93
C ILE A 299 -24.38 -11.23 -1.42
N LEU A 300 -23.92 -10.06 -1.01
CA LEU A 300 -23.85 -9.66 0.40
C LEU A 300 -25.06 -8.78 0.76
N PRO A 301 -25.61 -8.88 1.98
CA PRO A 301 -26.60 -7.92 2.43
C PRO A 301 -25.98 -6.52 2.46
N ARG A 302 -26.76 -5.53 2.05
CA ARG A 302 -26.36 -4.12 2.19
C ARG A 302 -25.90 -3.88 3.62
N THR A 303 -24.65 -3.45 3.78
CA THR A 303 -23.99 -3.32 5.08
C THR A 303 -23.36 -1.94 5.19
N LYS A 304 -23.67 -1.23 6.27
CA LYS A 304 -22.97 0.03 6.61
C LYS A 304 -21.75 -0.32 7.44
N GLU A 305 -20.59 0.08 6.96
CA GLU A 305 -19.30 -0.07 7.63
C GLU A 305 -18.89 1.22 8.32
N LEU A 306 -18.45 1.13 9.58
CA LEU A 306 -17.76 2.20 10.29
C LEU A 306 -16.52 1.61 10.96
N ILE A 307 -15.35 2.09 10.56
CA ILE A 307 -14.08 1.72 11.16
C ILE A 307 -13.62 2.85 12.08
N SER A 308 -13.30 2.52 13.32
CA SER A 308 -12.62 3.41 14.26
C SER A 308 -11.29 2.78 14.66
N SER A 309 -10.23 3.57 14.63
CA SER A 309 -8.89 3.05 14.89
C SER A 309 -8.03 4.05 15.64
N ALA A 310 -6.99 3.54 16.29
CA ALA A 310 -6.01 4.35 17.00
C ALA A 310 -4.63 3.71 16.91
N HIS A 311 -3.60 4.55 16.97
CA HIS A 311 -2.21 4.08 16.98
C HIS A 311 -1.33 4.91 17.90
N ILE A 312 -0.28 4.26 18.39
CA ILE A 312 0.85 4.89 19.06
C ILE A 312 2.13 4.23 18.57
N VAL A 313 3.06 5.03 18.08
CA VAL A 313 4.32 4.53 17.54
C VAL A 313 5.49 5.38 18.01
N TRP A 314 6.62 4.70 18.21
CA TRP A 314 7.90 5.28 18.49
C TRP A 314 8.92 4.72 17.51
N VAL A 315 9.29 5.52 16.52
CA VAL A 315 10.03 5.05 15.33
C VAL A 315 11.54 5.24 15.44
N ARG A 316 12.12 5.06 16.63
CA ARG A 316 13.57 4.99 16.76
C ARG A 316 14.03 3.53 16.66
N GLU A 317 15.27 3.33 16.23
CA GLU A 317 15.88 2.00 16.14
C GLU A 317 16.21 1.37 17.51
N THR A 318 16.19 2.17 18.60
CA THR A 318 16.70 1.80 19.92
C THR A 318 15.85 2.37 21.09
N PRO A 319 14.63 1.90 21.35
CA PRO A 319 13.84 0.89 20.64
C PRO A 319 12.95 1.47 19.54
N GLU A 320 12.45 0.58 18.65
CA GLU A 320 11.25 0.80 17.85
C GLU A 320 10.04 0.20 18.58
N PHE A 321 8.92 0.91 18.60
CA PHE A 321 7.65 0.43 19.12
C PHE A 321 6.51 0.86 18.22
N LEU A 322 5.65 -0.08 17.84
CA LEU A 322 4.45 0.14 17.04
C LEU A 322 3.29 -0.56 17.73
N ALA A 323 2.17 0.13 17.91
CA ALA A 323 0.93 -0.47 18.37
C ALA A 323 -0.26 0.20 17.68
N GLU A 324 -1.16 -0.62 17.17
CA GLU A 324 -2.38 -0.16 16.51
C GLU A 324 -3.58 -1.00 16.94
N PHE A 325 -4.73 -0.37 16.96
CA PHE A 325 -6.02 -0.96 17.20
C PHE A 325 -7.01 -0.52 16.14
N ALA A 326 -7.91 -1.42 15.73
CA ALA A 326 -9.05 -1.10 14.88
C ALA A 326 -10.29 -1.85 15.32
N ASN A 327 -11.44 -1.17 15.30
CA ASN A 327 -12.75 -1.76 15.43
C ASN A 327 -13.56 -1.50 14.16
N VAL A 328 -13.97 -2.56 13.50
CA VAL A 328 -14.82 -2.54 12.31
C VAL A 328 -16.24 -2.88 12.74
N ARG A 329 -17.14 -1.91 12.62
CA ARG A 329 -18.56 -2.07 12.91
C ARG A 329 -19.33 -2.25 11.63
N HIS A 330 -20.00 -3.39 11.47
CA HIS A 330 -20.97 -3.66 10.41
C HIS A 330 -22.38 -3.57 10.95
N PHE A 331 -23.21 -2.75 10.29
CA PHE A 331 -24.64 -2.64 10.55
C PHE A 331 -25.43 -3.06 9.32
N VAL A 332 -26.32 -4.06 9.49
CA VAL A 332 -27.18 -4.59 8.42
C VAL A 332 -28.57 -3.98 8.56
N PRO A 333 -28.94 -2.96 7.75
CA PRO A 333 -30.22 -2.26 7.90
C PRO A 333 -31.45 -3.18 7.79
N GLN A 334 -31.37 -4.23 6.98
CA GLN A 334 -32.51 -5.15 6.75
C GLN A 334 -32.86 -5.98 7.98
N SER A 335 -31.88 -6.38 8.78
CA SER A 335 -32.08 -7.19 10.00
C SER A 335 -31.97 -6.38 11.29
N GLY A 336 -31.47 -5.14 11.23
CA GLY A 336 -31.14 -4.33 12.40
C GLY A 336 -29.94 -4.85 13.20
N GLN A 337 -29.21 -5.86 12.72
CA GLN A 337 -28.08 -6.47 13.40
C GLN A 337 -26.82 -5.62 13.29
N THR A 338 -26.03 -5.64 14.34
CA THR A 338 -24.74 -4.96 14.41
C THR A 338 -23.66 -5.95 14.85
N PHE A 339 -22.52 -5.94 14.16
CA PHE A 339 -21.35 -6.75 14.44
C PHE A 339 -20.16 -5.83 14.69
N ASN A 340 -19.29 -6.20 15.63
CA ASN A 340 -18.05 -5.46 15.89
C ASN A 340 -16.88 -6.44 15.85
N SER A 341 -16.05 -6.27 14.83
CA SER A 341 -14.82 -7.03 14.63
C SER A 341 -13.64 -6.19 15.08
N GLN A 342 -12.76 -6.76 15.88
CA GLN A 342 -11.66 -6.01 16.52
C GLN A 342 -10.31 -6.62 16.16
N ALA A 343 -9.35 -5.77 15.90
CA ALA A 343 -7.97 -6.17 15.67
C ALA A 343 -7.01 -5.25 16.41
N TYR A 344 -5.92 -5.81 16.91
CA TYR A 344 -4.80 -5.04 17.43
C TYR A 344 -3.49 -5.81 17.25
N TYR A 345 -2.41 -5.06 17.18
CA TYR A 345 -1.07 -5.60 17.29
C TYR A 345 -0.19 -4.68 18.09
N PHE A 346 0.89 -5.23 18.62
CA PHE A 346 2.05 -4.47 19.05
C PHE A 346 3.32 -5.13 18.53
N GLN A 347 4.29 -4.31 18.19
CA GLN A 347 5.62 -4.71 17.71
C GLN A 347 6.68 -3.94 18.46
N VAL A 348 7.72 -4.62 18.87
CA VAL A 348 8.91 -4.02 19.46
C VAL A 348 10.14 -4.54 18.74
N ALA A 349 11.09 -3.66 18.46
CA ALA A 349 12.38 -4.03 17.89
C ALA A 349 13.49 -3.19 18.52
N TYR A 350 14.71 -3.70 18.49
CA TYR A 350 15.86 -3.02 19.05
C TYR A 350 17.10 -3.25 18.18
N ARG A 351 17.67 -2.16 17.67
CA ARG A 351 18.94 -2.20 16.93
C ARG A 351 20.09 -2.40 17.88
N LEU A 352 20.74 -3.56 17.80
CA LEU A 352 21.86 -3.89 18.68
C LEU A 352 23.06 -2.96 18.42
N PRO A 353 23.67 -2.39 19.46
CA PRO A 353 24.80 -1.48 19.29
C PRO A 353 26.09 -2.18 18.87
N TRP A 354 26.12 -3.51 18.93
CA TRP A 354 27.23 -4.39 18.55
C TRP A 354 27.18 -4.79 17.08
N PHE A 355 28.23 -5.43 16.56
CA PHE A 355 28.27 -6.00 15.21
C PHE A 355 27.88 -4.97 14.13
N GLU A 356 28.52 -3.80 14.16
CA GLU A 356 28.28 -2.71 13.20
C GLU A 356 26.83 -2.22 13.17
N LYS A 357 26.06 -2.47 14.23
CA LYS A 357 24.61 -2.15 14.31
C LYS A 357 23.77 -2.78 13.20
N LYS A 358 24.20 -3.92 12.65
CA LYS A 358 23.48 -4.59 11.55
C LYS A 358 22.33 -5.47 12.02
N TRP A 359 22.27 -5.83 13.30
CA TRP A 359 21.30 -6.77 13.85
C TRP A 359 20.16 -6.05 14.57
N LYS A 360 18.92 -6.45 14.25
CA LYS A 360 17.70 -5.89 14.84
C LYS A 360 16.71 -7.01 15.18
N PRO A 361 16.81 -7.64 16.37
CA PRO A 361 15.79 -8.53 16.86
C PRO A 361 14.48 -7.77 17.08
N TYR A 362 13.35 -8.49 16.89
CA TYR A 362 12.02 -7.98 17.06
C TYR A 362 11.03 -9.03 17.53
N TYR A 363 9.93 -8.56 18.09
CA TYR A 363 8.78 -9.35 18.44
C TYR A 363 7.50 -8.62 18.07
N ARG A 364 6.51 -9.36 17.53
CA ARG A 364 5.17 -8.87 17.25
C ARG A 364 4.14 -9.84 17.78
N PHE A 365 3.08 -9.31 18.40
CA PHE A 365 1.88 -10.03 18.76
C PHE A 365 0.69 -9.42 18.06
N GLU A 366 -0.18 -10.26 17.51
CA GLU A 366 -1.40 -9.88 16.78
C GLU A 366 -2.60 -10.64 17.29
N HIS A 367 -3.75 -9.94 17.35
CA HIS A 367 -5.01 -10.54 17.65
C HIS A 367 -6.12 -9.94 16.81
N ILE A 368 -6.94 -10.80 16.19
CA ILE A 368 -8.15 -10.42 15.46
C ILE A 368 -9.31 -11.25 15.96
N HIS A 369 -10.38 -10.58 16.34
CA HIS A 369 -11.64 -11.20 16.73
C HIS A 369 -12.73 -10.86 15.72
N ILE A 370 -13.35 -11.89 15.15
CA ILE A 370 -14.49 -11.79 14.24
C ILE A 370 -15.68 -12.47 14.88
N PRO A 371 -16.79 -11.74 15.15
CA PRO A 371 -18.00 -12.35 15.68
C PRO A 371 -18.68 -13.24 14.64
N MET A 372 -19.28 -14.32 15.11
CA MET A 372 -20.10 -15.20 14.27
C MET A 372 -21.24 -14.41 13.64
N GLY A 373 -21.47 -14.62 12.32
CA GLY A 373 -22.58 -14.02 11.60
C GLY A 373 -22.28 -12.63 11.02
N ASP A 374 -21.08 -12.08 11.20
CA ASP A 374 -20.67 -10.85 10.48
C ASP A 374 -20.78 -11.08 8.97
N PRO A 375 -21.60 -10.29 8.24
CA PRO A 375 -21.90 -10.57 6.84
C PRO A 375 -20.71 -10.34 5.89
N ILE A 376 -19.69 -9.59 6.33
CA ILE A 376 -18.54 -9.27 5.51
C ILE A 376 -17.36 -10.20 5.82
N PHE A 377 -17.14 -10.50 7.11
CA PHE A 377 -15.96 -11.23 7.54
C PHE A 377 -16.21 -12.71 7.85
N CYS A 378 -17.42 -13.10 8.26
CA CYS A 378 -17.71 -14.47 8.66
C CYS A 378 -18.60 -15.22 7.67
N CYS A 379 -18.13 -16.41 7.35
CA CYS A 379 -18.95 -17.57 7.02
C CYS A 379 -20.00 -17.37 5.90
N PHE A 380 -19.56 -17.01 4.70
CA PHE A 380 -20.45 -17.04 3.54
C PHE A 380 -20.75 -18.47 3.09
N ALA A 381 -21.95 -18.95 3.40
CA ALA A 381 -22.57 -20.01 2.62
C ALA A 381 -23.19 -19.34 1.37
N THR A 382 -22.50 -19.38 0.24
CA THR A 382 -23.15 -19.07 -1.03
C THR A 382 -24.10 -20.20 -1.34
N THR A 383 -25.39 -19.96 -1.14
CA THR A 383 -26.47 -20.91 -1.46
C THR A 383 -26.52 -21.29 -2.94
N ILE A 384 -25.80 -20.54 -3.80
CA ILE A 384 -25.75 -20.75 -5.27
C ILE A 384 -24.64 -21.73 -5.68
N LEU A 385 -23.55 -21.86 -4.93
CA LEU A 385 -22.42 -22.70 -5.32
C LEU A 385 -22.11 -23.86 -4.36
N GLN A 386 -22.85 -24.00 -3.25
CA GLN A 386 -22.60 -25.01 -2.18
C GLN A 386 -21.13 -25.04 -1.70
N THR A 387 -20.33 -24.05 -2.02
CA THR A 387 -18.97 -23.90 -1.55
C THR A 387 -18.96 -22.79 -0.49
N ALA A 388 -18.67 -23.17 0.76
CA ALA A 388 -18.37 -22.21 1.80
C ALA A 388 -17.11 -21.44 1.37
N VAL A 389 -17.26 -20.15 1.05
CA VAL A 389 -16.08 -19.27 0.95
C VAL A 389 -15.57 -19.11 2.37
N PRO A 390 -14.32 -19.50 2.69
CA PRO A 390 -13.76 -19.28 4.02
C PRO A 390 -13.86 -17.79 4.35
N GLY A 391 -14.59 -17.46 5.42
CA GLY A 391 -14.58 -16.11 5.95
C GLY A 391 -13.18 -15.72 6.43
N PHE A 392 -12.96 -14.45 6.70
CA PHE A 392 -11.74 -13.98 7.34
C PHE A 392 -11.70 -14.53 8.78
N PRO A 393 -10.75 -15.40 9.14
CA PRO A 393 -10.78 -16.05 10.45
C PRO A 393 -10.29 -15.12 11.55
N SER A 394 -10.82 -15.31 12.77
CA SER A 394 -10.14 -14.78 13.96
C SER A 394 -8.70 -15.27 14.00
N LEU A 395 -7.80 -14.44 14.47
CA LEU A 395 -6.35 -14.71 14.50
C LEU A 395 -5.78 -14.44 15.89
N MET A 396 -4.88 -15.29 16.32
CA MET A 396 -3.91 -14.99 17.36
C MET A 396 -2.54 -15.43 16.86
N GLU A 397 -1.57 -14.51 16.84
CA GLU A 397 -0.22 -14.79 16.33
C GLU A 397 0.85 -14.12 17.17
N SER A 398 1.93 -14.88 17.43
CA SER A 398 3.17 -14.41 18.03
C SER A 398 4.30 -14.63 17.04
N THR A 399 4.99 -13.56 16.68
CA THR A 399 6.12 -13.55 15.75
C THR A 399 7.38 -13.10 16.49
N ALA A 400 8.41 -13.94 16.53
CA ALA A 400 9.75 -13.57 16.99
C ALA A 400 10.71 -13.63 15.81
N GLY A 401 11.47 -12.56 15.58
CA GLY A 401 12.35 -12.52 14.42
C GLY A 401 13.61 -11.68 14.62
N ILE A 402 14.41 -11.69 13.59
CA ILE A 402 15.64 -10.91 13.52
C ILE A 402 15.84 -10.39 12.10
N ARG A 403 16.19 -9.12 11.98
CA ARG A 403 16.64 -8.49 10.75
C ARG A 403 18.15 -8.29 10.81
N PHE A 404 18.83 -8.65 9.73
CA PHE A 404 20.25 -8.43 9.52
C PHE A 404 20.44 -7.58 8.26
N ASP A 405 20.92 -6.36 8.41
CA ASP A 405 21.22 -5.49 7.27
C ASP A 405 22.58 -5.90 6.66
N ILE A 406 22.52 -6.59 5.52
CA ILE A 406 23.70 -7.07 4.78
C ILE A 406 24.47 -5.84 4.27
N THR A 407 23.74 -4.90 3.66
CA THR A 407 24.21 -3.59 3.20
C THR A 407 23.14 -2.54 3.49
N ASP A 408 23.38 -1.28 3.16
CA ASP A 408 22.37 -0.20 3.23
C ASP A 408 21.20 -0.42 2.26
N PHE A 409 21.30 -1.37 1.32
CA PHE A 409 20.33 -1.64 0.27
C PHE A 409 19.77 -3.06 0.31
N ALA A 410 20.26 -3.93 1.20
CA ALA A 410 19.82 -5.32 1.29
C ALA A 410 19.76 -5.79 2.74
N ALA A 411 18.69 -6.50 3.09
CA ALA A 411 18.48 -7.07 4.41
C ALA A 411 18.07 -8.53 4.31
N PHE A 412 18.60 -9.36 5.21
CA PHE A 412 18.12 -10.71 5.47
C PHE A 412 17.26 -10.69 6.73
N LYS A 413 16.15 -11.43 6.72
CA LYS A 413 15.24 -11.54 7.86
C LYS A 413 14.90 -13.01 8.11
N GLY A 414 14.77 -13.37 9.38
CA GLY A 414 14.26 -14.67 9.79
C GLY A 414 13.21 -14.51 10.87
N GLU A 415 12.11 -15.26 10.77
CA GLU A 415 11.01 -15.27 11.72
C GLU A 415 10.63 -16.69 12.12
N TYR A 416 10.27 -16.83 13.38
CA TYR A 416 9.48 -17.93 13.89
C TYR A 416 8.10 -17.38 14.27
N ARG A 417 7.05 -18.04 13.80
CA ARG A 417 5.66 -17.67 14.10
C ARG A 417 4.95 -18.85 14.74
N ASN A 418 4.19 -18.53 15.80
CA ASN A 418 3.21 -19.43 16.39
C ASN A 418 1.84 -18.77 16.26
N PHE A 419 0.91 -19.42 15.56
CA PHE A 419 -0.36 -18.80 15.18
C PHE A 419 -1.53 -19.78 15.22
N GLN A 420 -2.74 -19.23 15.48
CA GLN A 420 -4.01 -19.90 15.38
C GLN A 420 -4.96 -19.08 14.51
N ARG A 421 -5.44 -19.66 13.41
CA ARG A 421 -6.42 -19.04 12.51
C ARG A 421 -7.78 -19.71 12.69
N GLY A 422 -8.73 -18.98 13.33
CA GLY A 422 -10.02 -19.52 13.76
C GLY A 422 -9.95 -20.19 15.14
N THR A 423 -10.91 -19.88 15.99
CA THR A 423 -10.93 -20.30 17.40
C THR A 423 -11.02 -21.82 17.61
N SER A 424 -11.48 -22.56 16.60
CA SER A 424 -11.59 -24.04 16.64
C SER A 424 -10.41 -24.75 15.97
N GLN A 425 -9.48 -24.03 15.38
CA GLN A 425 -8.30 -24.63 14.72
C GLN A 425 -7.17 -24.85 15.72
N PRO A 426 -6.28 -25.84 15.48
CA PRO A 426 -5.08 -26.00 16.29
C PRO A 426 -4.12 -24.82 16.12
N TRP A 427 -3.16 -24.73 17.03
CA TRP A 427 -2.00 -23.87 16.88
C TRP A 427 -1.04 -24.45 15.86
N PHE A 428 -0.46 -23.58 15.05
CA PHE A 428 0.55 -23.92 14.05
C PHE A 428 1.82 -23.16 14.31
N ASP A 429 2.92 -23.73 13.86
CA ASP A 429 4.24 -23.15 13.91
C ASP A 429 4.80 -23.01 12.49
N GLY A 430 5.59 -21.97 12.28
CA GLY A 430 6.29 -21.76 11.01
C GLY A 430 7.60 -21.05 11.17
N VAL A 431 8.51 -21.34 10.25
CA VAL A 431 9.75 -20.59 10.06
C VAL A 431 9.72 -19.92 8.69
N PHE A 432 10.15 -18.67 8.65
CA PHE A 432 10.12 -17.84 7.46
C PHE A 432 11.44 -17.11 7.32
N PHE A 433 11.93 -17.03 6.10
CA PHE A 433 13.14 -16.29 5.76
C PHE A 433 12.86 -15.40 4.56
N GLN A 434 13.52 -14.25 4.54
CA GLN A 434 13.36 -13.28 3.45
C GLN A 434 14.69 -12.58 3.20
N THR A 435 15.05 -12.43 1.92
CA THR A 435 16.02 -11.44 1.50
C THR A 435 15.29 -10.33 0.78
N ALA A 436 15.34 -9.13 1.33
CA ALA A 436 14.68 -7.95 0.75
C ALA A 436 15.72 -6.88 0.38
N PHE A 437 15.53 -6.21 -0.75
CA PHE A 437 16.49 -5.24 -1.28
C PHE A 437 15.81 -4.09 -2.01
N THR A 438 16.58 -3.00 -2.19
CA THR A 438 16.18 -1.80 -2.95
C THR A 438 17.31 -1.35 -3.88
N PHE A 439 16.99 -0.69 -4.99
CA PHE A 439 17.93 -0.21 -6.00
C PHE A 439 17.42 1.04 -6.71
#